data_eafe53f10db54024a166275ab25e32ea
#
_entry.id   eafe53f10db54024a166275ab25e32ea
#
_cell.length_a   1.000
_cell.length_b   1.000
_cell.length_c   1.000
_cell.angle_alpha   90.00
_cell.angle_beta   90.00
_cell.angle_gamma   90.00
#
_symmetry.space_group_name_H-M   'P 1'
#
loop_
_entity.id
_entity.type
_entity.pdbx_description
1 polymer ?
#
loop_
_entity_poly.entity_id
_entity_poly.type
_entity_poly.pdbx_seq_one_letter_code
_entity_poly.pdbx_strand_id
1 'polypeptide(L)'
;MVGGVTRCYAYTAMSKIHGGQRRLWAARYGFGEEELLDLSTGINPNGWVVPAVPTDVWQRLPEDDGELLKVASSYYATDQLLPIAGSQAAIQAIPQLRTDSRVGMLPLCYSEHARGWRSAGHKVVAIASEEIDAAVAELDVLVIINPNNPTGEKFSTAQLLRWHQQLAERGGWLIVDEAFIDATPEHSLCAIGEARTGLIVLRSLGKFFGLAGVRAGFIFATESLRARVEEKLGPWAFSHPAQWVTKQVLADKDWQAQMYKQLPLASKRLSNILTAANLNSAGSALFQWCELDEAVELAERLLQERVLVRVFNATAKYRSSLRFGLPASESEWLHLESALKKCRV
;
A
#
# COMPACT_ATOMS: atom_id res chain seq x y z
N MET A 1 20.54 30.89 -16.91
CA MET A 1 20.61 30.38 -15.54
C MET A 1 19.34 30.68 -14.72
N VAL A 2 18.14 30.47 -15.29
CA VAL A 2 16.84 30.70 -14.60
C VAL A 2 16.06 29.37 -14.41
N GLY A 3 16.58 28.26 -14.93
CA GLY A 3 15.85 26.97 -14.97
C GLY A 3 15.99 26.05 -13.73
N GLY A 4 17.03 26.22 -12.91
CA GLY A 4 17.35 25.27 -11.83
C GLY A 4 16.49 25.44 -10.57
N VAL A 5 16.27 26.68 -10.14
CA VAL A 5 15.55 26.98 -8.89
C VAL A 5 14.06 26.66 -9.00
N THR A 6 13.46 26.90 -10.16
CA THR A 6 12.03 26.62 -10.41
C THR A 6 11.72 25.11 -10.44
N ARG A 7 12.70 24.26 -10.83
CA ARG A 7 12.52 22.81 -10.91
C ARG A 7 12.57 22.14 -9.53
N CYS A 8 13.48 22.56 -8.64
CA CYS A 8 13.60 22.03 -7.27
C CYS A 8 12.34 22.31 -6.42
N TYR A 9 11.80 23.53 -6.49
CA TYR A 9 10.52 23.87 -5.85
C TYR A 9 9.35 23.01 -6.35
N ALA A 10 9.42 22.57 -7.60
CA ALA A 10 8.39 21.73 -8.21
C ALA A 10 8.34 20.32 -7.60
N TYR A 11 9.50 19.67 -7.37
CA TYR A 11 9.54 18.33 -6.78
C TYR A 11 9.16 18.36 -5.30
N THR A 12 9.61 19.36 -4.56
CA THR A 12 9.27 19.55 -3.13
C THR A 12 7.77 19.81 -2.92
N ALA A 13 7.14 20.58 -3.80
CA ALA A 13 5.69 20.79 -3.77
C ALA A 13 4.90 19.52 -4.10
N MET A 14 5.47 18.62 -4.92
CA MET A 14 4.84 17.38 -5.38
C MET A 14 5.15 16.17 -4.49
N SER A 15 6.01 16.27 -3.48
CA SER A 15 6.20 15.22 -2.47
C SER A 15 4.89 14.87 -1.73
N LYS A 16 3.89 15.77 -1.79
CA LYS A 16 2.52 15.55 -1.32
C LYS A 16 1.65 14.71 -2.28
N ILE A 17 2.10 14.47 -3.51
CA ILE A 17 1.36 13.72 -4.54
C ILE A 17 1.76 12.25 -4.44
N HIS A 18 0.79 11.34 -4.53
CA HIS A 18 1.03 9.89 -4.53
C HIS A 18 1.83 9.45 -5.75
N GLY A 19 2.50 8.29 -5.69
CA GLY A 19 3.14 7.65 -6.84
C GLY A 19 2.15 7.32 -7.97
N GLY A 20 2.66 6.91 -9.13
CA GLY A 20 1.83 6.58 -10.29
C GLY A 20 1.37 7.78 -11.12
N GLN A 21 2.07 8.90 -11.06
CA GLN A 21 1.78 10.12 -11.82
C GLN A 21 2.65 10.22 -13.10
N ARG A 22 2.88 9.09 -13.76
CA ARG A 22 3.78 8.96 -14.93
C ARG A 22 3.48 10.00 -16.00
N ARG A 23 2.21 10.15 -16.42
CA ARG A 23 1.77 11.15 -17.42
C ARG A 23 2.12 12.58 -17.04
N LEU A 24 1.87 12.93 -15.79
CA LEU A 24 2.14 14.27 -15.29
C LEU A 24 3.63 14.60 -15.34
N TRP A 25 4.48 13.65 -14.91
CA TRP A 25 5.92 13.84 -14.90
C TRP A 25 6.51 13.83 -16.30
N ALA A 26 6.09 12.92 -17.16
CA ALA A 26 6.49 12.88 -18.55
C ALA A 26 6.18 14.21 -19.28
N ALA A 27 4.95 14.70 -19.16
CA ALA A 27 4.55 15.98 -19.75
C ALA A 27 5.36 17.16 -19.22
N ARG A 28 5.65 17.18 -17.89
CA ARG A 28 6.39 18.28 -17.27
C ARG A 28 7.85 18.36 -17.71
N TYR A 29 8.48 17.21 -18.01
CA TYR A 29 9.87 17.14 -18.42
C TYR A 29 10.03 17.02 -19.95
N GLY A 30 8.93 16.98 -20.69
CA GLY A 30 8.94 16.88 -22.15
C GLY A 30 9.35 15.49 -22.66
N PHE A 31 9.06 14.43 -21.89
CA PHE A 31 9.30 13.04 -22.28
C PHE A 31 8.03 12.41 -22.87
N GLY A 32 8.18 11.38 -23.73
CA GLY A 32 7.12 10.43 -24.00
C GLY A 32 6.76 9.64 -22.73
N GLU A 33 5.48 9.34 -22.53
CA GLU A 33 5.06 8.57 -21.36
C GLU A 33 5.76 7.20 -21.27
N GLU A 34 5.97 6.57 -22.44
CA GLU A 34 6.63 5.27 -22.59
C GLU A 34 8.13 5.31 -22.31
N GLU A 35 8.75 6.49 -22.38
CA GLU A 35 10.19 6.66 -22.11
C GLU A 35 10.48 6.66 -20.59
N LEU A 36 9.46 6.89 -19.75
CA LEU A 36 9.62 7.06 -18.31
C LEU A 36 9.42 5.73 -17.59
N LEU A 37 10.47 5.21 -16.97
CA LEU A 37 10.43 4.08 -16.05
C LEU A 37 9.82 4.52 -14.72
N ASP A 38 8.58 4.11 -14.43
CA ASP A 38 7.86 4.47 -13.20
C ASP A 38 8.07 3.45 -12.08
N LEU A 39 9.01 3.72 -11.20
CA LEU A 39 9.28 2.98 -9.97
C LEU A 39 8.69 3.67 -8.71
N SER A 40 7.80 4.67 -8.89
CA SER A 40 7.23 5.43 -7.78
C SER A 40 6.12 4.68 -7.02
N THR A 41 5.65 3.55 -7.56
CA THR A 41 4.63 2.71 -6.94
C THR A 41 5.24 1.45 -6.33
N GLY A 42 4.56 0.83 -5.37
CA GLY A 42 4.88 -0.52 -4.86
C GLY A 42 3.93 -1.57 -5.46
N ILE A 43 3.64 -1.47 -6.74
CA ILE A 43 2.76 -2.40 -7.46
C ILE A 43 3.62 -3.46 -8.13
N ASN A 44 3.20 -4.73 -8.10
CA ASN A 44 3.85 -5.78 -8.87
C ASN A 44 3.84 -5.41 -10.36
N PRO A 45 5.01 -5.21 -10.99
CA PRO A 45 5.08 -4.83 -12.40
C PRO A 45 4.68 -5.99 -13.34
N ASN A 46 4.80 -7.24 -12.86
CA ASN A 46 4.40 -8.45 -13.55
C ASN A 46 3.05 -8.95 -13.00
N GLY A 47 2.05 -8.05 -13.01
CA GLY A 47 0.72 -8.32 -12.50
C GLY A 47 -0.01 -9.45 -13.24
N TRP A 48 -1.06 -9.94 -12.62
CA TRP A 48 -1.93 -10.95 -13.22
C TRP A 48 -2.58 -10.41 -14.50
N VAL A 49 -2.53 -11.21 -15.56
CA VAL A 49 -3.10 -10.80 -16.86
C VAL A 49 -4.62 -11.00 -16.82
N VAL A 50 -5.35 -9.88 -16.90
CA VAL A 50 -6.82 -9.91 -16.89
C VAL A 50 -7.32 -10.47 -18.24
N PRO A 51 -8.05 -11.61 -18.25
CA PRO A 51 -8.65 -12.12 -19.47
C PRO A 51 -9.80 -11.22 -19.95
N ALA A 52 -10.31 -11.48 -21.15
CA ALA A 52 -11.44 -10.72 -21.69
C ALA A 52 -12.65 -10.82 -20.74
N VAL A 53 -13.09 -9.68 -20.24
CA VAL A 53 -14.25 -9.58 -19.34
C VAL A 53 -15.53 -9.71 -20.17
N PRO A 54 -16.46 -10.63 -19.83
CA PRO A 54 -17.72 -10.79 -20.55
C PRO A 54 -18.54 -9.48 -20.60
N THR A 55 -19.25 -9.26 -21.68
CA THR A 55 -19.98 -8.00 -21.94
C THR A 55 -21.09 -7.76 -20.91
N ASP A 56 -21.78 -8.80 -20.49
CA ASP A 56 -22.86 -8.74 -19.50
C ASP A 56 -22.38 -8.25 -18.13
N VAL A 57 -21.14 -8.54 -17.78
CA VAL A 57 -20.49 -8.04 -16.54
C VAL A 57 -20.43 -6.50 -16.52
N TRP A 58 -20.31 -5.86 -17.69
CA TRP A 58 -20.29 -4.39 -17.80
C TRP A 58 -21.68 -3.76 -17.77
N GLN A 59 -22.71 -4.51 -18.17
CA GLN A 59 -24.05 -3.98 -18.42
C GLN A 59 -25.00 -4.11 -17.22
N ARG A 60 -24.69 -5.02 -16.29
CA ARG A 60 -25.56 -5.30 -15.14
C ARG A 60 -25.00 -4.66 -13.88
N LEU A 61 -25.89 -4.24 -12.99
CA LEU A 61 -25.51 -3.89 -11.62
C LEU A 61 -24.91 -5.11 -10.92
N PRO A 62 -23.95 -4.91 -10.00
CA PRO A 62 -23.38 -6.01 -9.25
C PRO A 62 -24.43 -6.69 -8.36
N GLU A 63 -24.50 -8.00 -8.46
CA GLU A 63 -25.31 -8.86 -7.59
C GLU A 63 -24.39 -9.74 -6.77
N ASP A 64 -24.73 -10.00 -5.52
CA ASP A 64 -24.02 -10.95 -4.69
C ASP A 64 -24.52 -12.37 -5.00
N ASP A 65 -23.70 -13.15 -5.71
CA ASP A 65 -23.96 -14.55 -6.02
C ASP A 65 -23.32 -15.52 -5.00
N GLY A 66 -22.69 -14.98 -3.94
CA GLY A 66 -21.95 -15.76 -2.94
C GLY A 66 -20.61 -16.32 -3.42
N GLU A 67 -20.36 -16.39 -4.72
CA GLU A 67 -19.14 -17.01 -5.27
C GLU A 67 -17.88 -16.17 -5.00
N LEU A 68 -18.00 -14.85 -5.01
CA LEU A 68 -16.88 -13.96 -4.65
C LEU A 68 -16.39 -14.24 -3.24
N LEU A 69 -17.32 -14.26 -2.26
CA LEU A 69 -16.97 -14.50 -0.86
C LEU A 69 -16.45 -15.91 -0.65
N LYS A 70 -16.97 -16.90 -1.34
CA LYS A 70 -16.46 -18.28 -1.28
C LYS A 70 -15.00 -18.38 -1.74
N VAL A 71 -14.64 -17.77 -2.87
CA VAL A 71 -13.26 -17.74 -3.38
C VAL A 71 -12.37 -16.92 -2.45
N ALA A 72 -12.81 -15.75 -2.01
CA ALA A 72 -12.07 -14.91 -1.08
C ALA A 72 -11.83 -15.60 0.26
N SER A 73 -12.84 -16.32 0.80
CA SER A 73 -12.71 -17.07 2.05
C SER A 73 -11.67 -18.18 1.94
N SER A 74 -11.60 -18.85 0.79
CA SER A 74 -10.54 -19.85 0.53
C SER A 74 -9.15 -19.22 0.48
N TYR A 75 -9.02 -18.00 -0.08
CA TYR A 75 -7.75 -17.30 -0.21
C TYR A 75 -7.27 -16.72 1.12
N TYR A 76 -8.15 -16.06 1.85
CA TYR A 76 -7.84 -15.37 3.11
C TYR A 76 -7.97 -16.24 4.36
N ALA A 77 -8.41 -17.50 4.22
CA ALA A 77 -8.67 -18.45 5.30
C ALA A 77 -9.71 -17.96 6.35
N THR A 78 -10.69 -17.17 5.91
CA THR A 78 -11.79 -16.67 6.74
C THR A 78 -12.98 -16.26 5.89
N ASP A 79 -14.20 -16.40 6.41
CA ASP A 79 -15.45 -15.94 5.79
C ASP A 79 -15.91 -14.56 6.29
N GLN A 80 -15.17 -13.97 7.24
CA GLN A 80 -15.55 -12.70 7.87
C GLN A 80 -15.04 -11.51 7.08
N LEU A 81 -15.37 -11.45 5.81
CA LEU A 81 -14.90 -10.50 4.82
C LEU A 81 -16.03 -9.60 4.29
N LEU A 82 -15.72 -8.34 3.99
CA LEU A 82 -16.52 -7.40 3.22
C LEU A 82 -15.74 -6.96 1.99
N PRO A 83 -16.21 -7.24 0.75
CA PRO A 83 -15.61 -6.70 -0.46
C PRO A 83 -15.78 -5.18 -0.55
N ILE A 84 -14.76 -4.48 -1.00
CA ILE A 84 -14.77 -3.01 -1.10
C ILE A 84 -14.04 -2.51 -2.35
N ALA A 85 -14.36 -1.29 -2.80
CA ALA A 85 -13.70 -0.63 -3.94
C ALA A 85 -12.24 -0.21 -3.62
N GLY A 86 -11.42 -1.18 -3.25
CA GLY A 86 -10.04 -1.00 -2.77
C GLY A 86 -9.99 -0.47 -1.33
N SER A 87 -8.86 -0.69 -0.64
CA SER A 87 -8.67 -0.28 0.76
C SER A 87 -8.91 1.22 1.01
N GLN A 88 -8.78 2.08 -0.02
CA GLN A 88 -9.04 3.52 0.11
C GLN A 88 -10.49 3.82 0.52
N ALA A 89 -11.46 3.03 0.08
CA ALA A 89 -12.85 3.19 0.50
C ALA A 89 -13.01 2.97 2.01
N ALA A 90 -12.37 1.94 2.55
CA ALA A 90 -12.33 1.66 3.99
C ALA A 90 -11.58 2.76 4.77
N ILE A 91 -10.44 3.22 4.26
CA ILE A 91 -9.62 4.28 4.88
C ILE A 91 -10.45 5.56 5.10
N GLN A 92 -11.41 5.85 4.20
CA GLN A 92 -12.29 7.02 4.32
C GLN A 92 -13.56 6.75 5.13
N ALA A 93 -14.12 5.54 5.07
CA ALA A 93 -15.36 5.21 5.75
C ALA A 93 -15.17 4.90 7.25
N ILE A 94 -14.16 4.12 7.60
CA ILE A 94 -13.92 3.65 8.98
C ILE A 94 -13.79 4.79 10.00
N PRO A 95 -13.05 5.89 9.73
CA PRO A 95 -12.96 7.00 10.67
C PRO A 95 -14.32 7.61 11.03
N GLN A 96 -15.29 7.62 10.12
CA GLN A 96 -16.63 8.17 10.34
C GLN A 96 -17.50 7.32 11.28
N LEU A 97 -17.05 6.13 11.66
CA LEU A 97 -17.77 5.24 12.57
C LEU A 97 -17.44 5.47 14.06
N ARG A 98 -16.57 6.42 14.34
CA ARG A 98 -16.18 6.82 15.70
C ARG A 98 -16.26 8.34 15.88
N THR A 99 -16.20 8.79 17.12
CA THR A 99 -16.14 10.20 17.53
C THR A 99 -14.92 10.41 18.41
N ASP A 100 -14.39 11.63 18.43
CA ASP A 100 -13.38 12.15 19.37
C ASP A 100 -12.26 11.18 19.80
N SER A 101 -11.72 10.42 18.83
CA SER A 101 -10.71 9.42 19.13
C SER A 101 -9.29 9.98 19.03
N ARG A 102 -8.41 9.52 19.93
CA ARG A 102 -6.95 9.67 19.86
C ARG A 102 -6.38 8.50 19.05
N VAL A 103 -5.82 8.80 17.88
CA VAL A 103 -5.41 7.82 16.87
C VAL A 103 -3.89 7.82 16.73
N GLY A 104 -3.24 6.71 17.12
CA GLY A 104 -1.80 6.50 16.97
C GLY A 104 -1.44 5.95 15.59
N MET A 105 -0.36 6.47 15.00
CA MET A 105 0.20 5.99 13.73
C MET A 105 1.72 6.16 13.72
N LEU A 106 2.42 5.39 12.89
CA LEU A 106 3.85 5.61 12.65
C LEU A 106 4.10 6.99 12.03
N PRO A 107 5.22 7.67 12.36
CA PRO A 107 5.56 8.99 11.86
C PRO A 107 5.69 9.05 10.33
N LEU A 108 6.15 7.97 9.73
CA LEU A 108 6.29 7.79 8.28
C LEU A 108 5.51 6.56 7.85
N CYS A 109 4.31 6.78 7.32
CA CYS A 109 3.42 5.73 6.82
C CYS A 109 2.54 6.27 5.69
N TYR A 110 1.61 5.46 5.18
CA TYR A 110 0.69 5.89 4.13
C TYR A 110 -0.24 7.01 4.63
N SER A 111 -0.01 8.20 4.12
CA SER A 111 -0.59 9.46 4.60
C SER A 111 -2.12 9.54 4.54
N GLU A 112 -2.77 8.73 3.68
CA GLU A 112 -4.23 8.76 3.55
C GLU A 112 -4.94 8.27 4.82
N HIS A 113 -4.34 7.40 5.62
CA HIS A 113 -4.87 7.07 6.94
C HIS A 113 -4.95 8.30 7.84
N ALA A 114 -3.83 9.00 8.01
CA ALA A 114 -3.81 10.22 8.82
C ALA A 114 -4.77 11.29 8.31
N ARG A 115 -4.89 11.42 6.97
CA ARG A 115 -5.82 12.36 6.32
C ARG A 115 -7.27 11.98 6.61
N GLY A 116 -7.65 10.70 6.44
CA GLY A 116 -9.01 10.22 6.70
C GLY A 116 -9.44 10.48 8.14
N TRP A 117 -8.59 10.11 9.11
CA TRP A 117 -8.88 10.32 10.53
C TRP A 117 -8.98 11.80 10.91
N ARG A 118 -8.05 12.66 10.44
CA ARG A 118 -8.13 14.11 10.69
C ARG A 118 -9.37 14.74 10.06
N SER A 119 -9.72 14.32 8.83
CA SER A 119 -10.91 14.84 8.13
C SER A 119 -12.21 14.46 8.83
N ALA A 120 -12.23 13.37 9.57
CA ALA A 120 -13.35 12.93 10.39
C ALA A 120 -13.34 13.56 11.82
N GLY A 121 -12.41 14.50 12.11
CA GLY A 121 -12.38 15.25 13.37
C GLY A 121 -11.55 14.60 14.49
N HIS A 122 -10.79 13.52 14.22
CA HIS A 122 -10.01 12.83 15.24
C HIS A 122 -8.63 13.44 15.46
N LYS A 123 -8.06 13.24 16.66
CA LYS A 123 -6.71 13.65 17.02
C LYS A 123 -5.69 12.57 16.61
N VAL A 124 -4.95 12.82 15.52
CA VAL A 124 -3.91 11.90 15.05
C VAL A 124 -2.55 12.26 15.67
N VAL A 125 -1.90 11.29 16.31
CA VAL A 125 -0.58 11.40 16.92
C VAL A 125 0.42 10.47 16.25
N ALA A 126 1.62 10.96 16.01
CA ALA A 126 2.73 10.15 15.51
C ALA A 126 3.42 9.46 16.71
N ILE A 127 3.64 8.14 16.58
CA ILE A 127 4.25 7.31 17.61
C ILE A 127 5.34 6.48 16.95
N ALA A 128 6.56 6.55 17.45
CA ALA A 128 7.65 5.72 16.95
C ALA A 128 7.38 4.24 17.30
N SER A 129 7.87 3.34 16.46
CA SER A 129 7.57 1.90 16.61
C SER A 129 7.99 1.33 17.99
N GLU A 130 9.11 1.81 18.52
CA GLU A 130 9.64 1.46 19.83
C GLU A 130 8.82 2.03 21.01
N GLU A 131 7.97 3.01 20.76
CA GLU A 131 7.14 3.68 21.77
C GLU A 131 5.71 3.11 21.83
N ILE A 132 5.30 2.28 20.87
CA ILE A 132 3.92 1.80 20.76
C ILE A 132 3.47 1.06 22.02
N ASP A 133 4.32 0.18 22.58
CA ASP A 133 3.98 -0.62 23.77
C ASP A 133 3.63 0.28 24.98
N ALA A 134 4.29 1.43 25.12
CA ALA A 134 3.98 2.39 26.18
C ALA A 134 2.78 3.28 25.85
N ALA A 135 2.65 3.67 24.57
CA ALA A 135 1.65 4.66 24.15
C ALA A 135 0.25 4.05 23.94
N VAL A 136 0.15 2.75 23.64
CA VAL A 136 -1.12 2.11 23.27
C VAL A 136 -2.19 2.23 24.37
N ALA A 137 -1.80 2.32 25.63
CA ALA A 137 -2.70 2.50 26.77
C ALA A 137 -3.49 3.82 26.72
N GLU A 138 -2.96 4.84 26.03
CA GLU A 138 -3.59 6.17 25.92
C GLU A 138 -4.33 6.37 24.58
N LEU A 139 -4.41 5.36 23.72
CA LEU A 139 -5.03 5.45 22.40
C LEU A 139 -6.43 4.86 22.41
N ASP A 140 -7.32 5.47 21.62
CA ASP A 140 -8.61 4.88 21.25
C ASP A 140 -8.50 4.03 20.00
N VAL A 141 -7.55 4.38 19.12
CA VAL A 141 -7.29 3.67 17.86
C VAL A 141 -5.79 3.63 17.60
N LEU A 142 -5.30 2.46 17.20
CA LEU A 142 -3.96 2.31 16.63
C LEU A 142 -4.10 1.85 15.18
N VAL A 143 -3.46 2.58 14.25
CA VAL A 143 -3.41 2.23 12.81
C VAL A 143 -1.99 1.83 12.45
N ILE A 144 -1.82 0.61 12.00
CA ILE A 144 -0.55 0.02 11.56
C ILE A 144 -0.66 -0.40 10.10
N ILE A 145 0.31 -0.03 9.28
CA ILE A 145 0.47 -0.60 7.94
C ILE A 145 1.51 -1.73 8.06
N ASN A 146 1.17 -2.95 7.68
CA ASN A 146 2.04 -4.12 7.89
C ASN A 146 2.11 -5.04 6.67
N PRO A 147 3.21 -5.09 5.93
CA PRO A 147 4.46 -4.30 6.05
C PRO A 147 4.24 -2.81 5.85
N ASN A 148 4.98 -1.96 6.59
CA ASN A 148 4.82 -0.52 6.52
C ASN A 148 5.25 0.05 5.15
N ASN A 149 4.50 0.99 4.67
CA ASN A 149 4.81 1.79 3.49
C ASN A 149 5.14 3.22 3.94
N PRO A 150 6.40 3.72 3.77
CA PRO A 150 7.40 3.19 2.82
C PRO A 150 8.51 2.32 3.43
N THR A 151 8.67 2.23 4.74
CA THR A 151 9.89 1.71 5.39
C THR A 151 10.08 0.19 5.23
N GLY A 152 9.00 -0.55 4.97
CA GLY A 152 9.01 -2.02 4.94
C GLY A 152 9.04 -2.66 6.34
N GLU A 153 8.98 -1.87 7.40
CA GLU A 153 8.93 -2.34 8.79
C GLU A 153 7.77 -3.31 9.00
N LYS A 154 8.01 -4.35 9.78
CA LYS A 154 7.05 -5.42 10.03
C LYS A 154 6.85 -5.64 11.52
N PHE A 155 5.60 -5.87 11.90
CA PHE A 155 5.22 -6.28 13.23
C PHE A 155 4.69 -7.72 13.19
N SER A 156 5.10 -8.50 14.17
CA SER A 156 4.61 -9.89 14.28
C SER A 156 3.13 -9.93 14.65
N THR A 157 2.44 -10.99 14.24
CA THR A 157 1.05 -11.26 14.64
C THR A 157 0.88 -11.21 16.17
N ALA A 158 1.85 -11.72 16.93
CA ALA A 158 1.81 -11.68 18.37
C ALA A 158 1.86 -10.26 18.96
N GLN A 159 2.69 -9.35 18.38
CA GLN A 159 2.72 -7.94 18.79
C GLN A 159 1.39 -7.25 18.48
N LEU A 160 0.89 -7.41 17.26
CA LEU A 160 -0.38 -6.82 16.83
C LEU A 160 -1.56 -7.28 17.71
N LEU A 161 -1.62 -8.56 18.07
CA LEU A 161 -2.67 -9.09 18.93
C LEU A 161 -2.55 -8.61 20.40
N ARG A 162 -1.35 -8.38 20.91
CA ARG A 162 -1.18 -7.76 22.24
C ARG A 162 -1.72 -6.33 22.25
N TRP A 163 -1.38 -5.52 21.23
CA TRP A 163 -1.91 -4.15 21.12
C TRP A 163 -3.43 -4.14 20.93
N HIS A 164 -3.94 -5.07 20.10
CA HIS A 164 -5.38 -5.23 19.94
C HIS A 164 -6.08 -5.53 21.27
N GLN A 165 -5.55 -6.47 22.07
CA GLN A 165 -6.13 -6.81 23.36
C GLN A 165 -6.23 -5.60 24.29
N GLN A 166 -5.14 -4.84 24.43
CA GLN A 166 -5.11 -3.64 25.28
C GLN A 166 -6.10 -2.56 24.80
N LEU A 167 -6.29 -2.40 23.51
CA LEU A 167 -7.29 -1.48 22.94
C LEU A 167 -8.71 -1.99 23.16
N ALA A 168 -8.96 -3.27 22.89
CA ALA A 168 -10.28 -3.89 22.97
C ALA A 168 -10.87 -3.85 24.40
N GLU A 169 -10.05 -4.00 25.43
CA GLU A 169 -10.45 -3.89 26.85
C GLU A 169 -11.10 -2.53 27.18
N ARG A 170 -10.83 -1.49 26.37
CA ARG A 170 -11.37 -0.14 26.52
C ARG A 170 -12.31 0.27 25.36
N GLY A 171 -12.75 -0.69 24.54
CA GLY A 171 -13.57 -0.42 23.35
C GLY A 171 -12.81 0.29 22.23
N GLY A 172 -11.49 0.26 22.27
CA GLY A 172 -10.60 0.79 21.23
C GLY A 172 -10.48 -0.12 20.01
N TRP A 173 -9.81 0.36 18.96
CA TRP A 173 -9.63 -0.37 17.71
C TRP A 173 -8.16 -0.50 17.33
N LEU A 174 -7.77 -1.69 16.85
CA LEU A 174 -6.58 -1.89 16.04
C LEU A 174 -6.98 -2.03 14.57
N ILE A 175 -6.44 -1.15 13.73
CA ILE A 175 -6.59 -1.23 12.27
C ILE A 175 -5.24 -1.61 11.68
N VAL A 176 -5.21 -2.70 10.91
CA VAL A 176 -4.00 -3.17 10.24
C VAL A 176 -4.21 -3.13 8.73
N ASP A 177 -3.48 -2.23 8.05
CA ASP A 177 -3.48 -2.18 6.59
C ASP A 177 -2.44 -3.17 6.05
N GLU A 178 -2.92 -4.29 5.54
CA GLU A 178 -2.13 -5.38 4.98
C GLU A 178 -2.05 -5.32 3.45
N ALA A 179 -2.07 -4.12 2.85
CA ALA A 179 -2.01 -3.98 1.39
C ALA A 179 -0.75 -4.62 0.75
N PHE A 180 0.32 -4.84 1.50
CA PHE A 180 1.57 -5.42 1.03
C PHE A 180 1.86 -6.83 1.57
N ILE A 181 0.94 -7.45 2.31
CA ILE A 181 1.17 -8.73 3.01
C ILE A 181 1.08 -9.94 2.09
N ASP A 182 0.38 -9.84 0.94
CA ASP A 182 0.09 -11.00 0.08
C ASP A 182 1.34 -11.74 -0.43
N ALA A 183 2.51 -11.10 -0.41
CA ALA A 183 3.78 -11.78 -0.71
C ALA A 183 4.30 -12.68 0.45
N THR A 184 3.71 -12.54 1.64
CA THR A 184 4.05 -13.31 2.86
C THR A 184 2.76 -13.57 3.66
N PRO A 185 1.77 -14.29 3.05
CA PRO A 185 0.41 -14.41 3.59
C PRO A 185 0.34 -15.11 4.95
N GLU A 186 1.35 -15.91 5.31
CA GLU A 186 1.48 -16.59 6.60
C GLU A 186 1.62 -15.62 7.78
N HIS A 187 1.93 -14.35 7.51
CA HIS A 187 2.02 -13.29 8.52
C HIS A 187 0.77 -12.43 8.62
N SER A 188 -0.27 -12.73 7.83
CA SER A 188 -1.53 -11.98 7.85
C SER A 188 -2.35 -12.28 9.10
N LEU A 189 -2.97 -11.22 9.64
CA LEU A 189 -3.96 -11.37 10.71
C LEU A 189 -5.26 -12.04 10.25
N CYS A 190 -5.57 -12.07 8.95
CA CYS A 190 -6.69 -12.85 8.44
C CYS A 190 -6.52 -14.35 8.72
N ALA A 191 -5.27 -14.85 8.80
CA ALA A 191 -4.97 -16.24 9.09
C ALA A 191 -5.39 -16.71 10.51
N ILE A 192 -5.75 -15.78 11.41
CA ILE A 192 -6.36 -16.16 12.70
C ILE A 192 -7.77 -16.74 12.52
N GLY A 193 -8.39 -16.55 11.35
CA GLY A 193 -9.68 -17.13 10.93
C GLY A 193 -10.91 -16.47 11.56
N GLU A 194 -10.85 -16.04 12.82
CA GLU A 194 -11.97 -15.47 13.57
C GLU A 194 -11.78 -13.98 13.84
N ALA A 195 -12.78 -13.17 13.47
CA ALA A 195 -12.77 -11.74 13.72
C ALA A 195 -13.02 -11.44 15.19
N ARG A 196 -12.30 -10.43 15.70
CA ARG A 196 -12.39 -9.99 17.09
C ARG A 196 -12.91 -8.56 17.16
N THR A 197 -13.70 -8.27 18.21
CA THR A 197 -14.20 -6.91 18.43
C THR A 197 -13.05 -5.91 18.47
N GLY A 198 -13.13 -4.85 17.66
CA GLY A 198 -12.09 -3.82 17.58
C GLY A 198 -10.89 -4.18 16.70
N LEU A 199 -10.82 -5.38 16.11
CA LEU A 199 -9.80 -5.74 15.13
C LEU A 199 -10.34 -5.51 13.71
N ILE A 200 -9.61 -4.76 12.90
CA ILE A 200 -9.95 -4.44 11.51
C ILE A 200 -8.71 -4.66 10.64
N VAL A 201 -8.82 -5.51 9.63
CA VAL A 201 -7.71 -5.74 8.69
C VAL A 201 -8.15 -5.34 7.29
N LEU A 202 -7.30 -4.58 6.59
CA LEU A 202 -7.55 -4.14 5.21
C LEU A 202 -6.68 -4.93 4.25
N ARG A 203 -7.29 -5.44 3.17
CA ARG A 203 -6.60 -6.17 2.10
C ARG A 203 -6.77 -5.44 0.77
N SER A 204 -5.79 -5.54 -0.12
CA SER A 204 -5.80 -4.83 -1.40
C SER A 204 -5.24 -5.71 -2.53
N LEU A 205 -6.01 -5.88 -3.61
CA LEU A 205 -5.54 -6.57 -4.81
C LEU A 205 -4.62 -5.71 -5.68
N GLY A 206 -4.49 -4.43 -5.35
CA GLY A 206 -3.73 -3.49 -6.16
C GLY A 206 -2.21 -3.65 -6.12
N LYS A 207 -1.66 -4.46 -5.22
CA LYS A 207 -0.21 -4.54 -4.95
C LYS A 207 0.39 -5.84 -5.47
N PHE A 208 0.21 -6.93 -4.75
CA PHE A 208 0.73 -8.25 -5.11
C PHE A 208 0.22 -8.72 -6.48
N PHE A 209 -1.07 -8.57 -6.74
CA PHE A 209 -1.68 -8.97 -8.01
C PHE A 209 -1.42 -8.00 -9.16
N GLY A 210 -0.85 -6.82 -8.90
CA GLY A 210 -0.60 -5.82 -9.95
C GLY A 210 -1.85 -5.12 -10.47
N LEU A 211 -3.00 -5.29 -9.82
CA LEU A 211 -4.33 -4.88 -10.29
C LEU A 211 -4.84 -3.58 -9.64
N ALA A 212 -3.98 -2.58 -9.50
CA ALA A 212 -4.34 -1.33 -8.85
C ALA A 212 -5.54 -0.60 -9.51
N GLY A 213 -5.70 -0.74 -10.83
CA GLY A 213 -6.79 -0.13 -11.59
C GLY A 213 -8.15 -0.81 -11.41
N VAL A 214 -8.20 -2.05 -10.98
CA VAL A 214 -9.46 -2.80 -10.73
C VAL A 214 -10.22 -2.23 -9.54
N ARG A 215 -9.55 -1.58 -8.59
CA ARG A 215 -10.15 -1.03 -7.37
C ARG A 215 -10.85 -2.10 -6.54
N ALA A 216 -10.12 -3.15 -6.14
CA ALA A 216 -10.61 -4.25 -5.35
C ALA A 216 -9.84 -4.42 -4.04
N GLY A 217 -10.55 -4.76 -2.99
CA GLY A 217 -10.00 -5.05 -1.67
C GLY A 217 -11.04 -5.66 -0.75
N PHE A 218 -10.63 -5.97 0.49
CA PHE A 218 -11.50 -6.56 1.50
C PHE A 218 -11.23 -5.96 2.88
N ILE A 219 -12.26 -5.96 3.70
CA ILE A 219 -12.18 -5.72 5.15
C ILE A 219 -12.43 -7.04 5.86
N PHE A 220 -11.51 -7.45 6.72
CA PHE A 220 -11.75 -8.49 7.71
C PHE A 220 -12.12 -7.82 9.04
N ALA A 221 -13.28 -8.12 9.57
CA ALA A 221 -13.79 -7.57 10.82
C ALA A 221 -15.04 -8.34 11.29
N THR A 222 -15.54 -8.06 12.50
CA THR A 222 -16.81 -8.59 12.98
C THR A 222 -17.98 -8.18 12.08
N GLU A 223 -19.03 -8.99 12.05
CA GLU A 223 -20.23 -8.74 11.25
C GLU A 223 -20.83 -7.36 11.51
N SER A 224 -20.98 -6.97 12.78
CA SER A 224 -21.53 -5.67 13.17
C SER A 224 -20.72 -4.49 12.62
N LEU A 225 -19.40 -4.60 12.54
CA LEU A 225 -18.57 -3.55 11.97
C LEU A 225 -18.65 -3.54 10.44
N ARG A 226 -18.64 -4.72 9.81
CA ARG A 226 -18.81 -4.84 8.35
C ARG A 226 -20.12 -4.21 7.89
N ALA A 227 -21.25 -4.50 8.57
CA ALA A 227 -22.55 -3.92 8.25
C ALA A 227 -22.53 -2.38 8.36
N ARG A 228 -21.89 -1.80 9.38
CA ARG A 228 -21.76 -0.34 9.53
C ARG A 228 -20.90 0.28 8.43
N VAL A 229 -19.85 -0.41 7.98
CA VAL A 229 -19.02 0.07 6.85
C VAL A 229 -19.82 -0.01 5.56
N GLU A 230 -20.53 -1.11 5.32
CA GLU A 230 -21.36 -1.32 4.13
C GLU A 230 -22.46 -0.24 4.02
N GLU A 231 -23.12 0.10 5.12
CA GLU A 231 -24.10 1.20 5.18
C GLU A 231 -23.46 2.54 4.75
N LYS A 232 -22.23 2.81 5.19
CA LYS A 232 -21.49 4.03 4.81
C LYS A 232 -21.07 4.07 3.36
N LEU A 233 -20.73 2.92 2.78
CA LEU A 233 -20.31 2.83 1.38
C LEU A 233 -21.51 2.89 0.43
N GLY A 234 -22.70 2.50 0.88
CA GLY A 234 -23.91 2.44 0.09
C GLY A 234 -23.97 1.25 -0.88
N PRO A 235 -25.08 1.11 -1.59
CA PRO A 235 -25.29 -0.01 -2.50
C PRO A 235 -24.33 0.06 -3.70
N TRP A 236 -24.00 -1.11 -4.24
CA TRP A 236 -23.16 -1.26 -5.45
C TRP A 236 -21.77 -0.64 -5.37
N ALA A 237 -21.25 -0.44 -4.17
CA ALA A 237 -19.92 0.16 -3.96
C ALA A 237 -18.78 -0.64 -4.62
N PHE A 238 -18.94 -1.96 -4.78
CA PHE A 238 -17.98 -2.83 -5.44
C PHE A 238 -18.49 -3.27 -6.80
N SER A 239 -17.91 -2.74 -7.89
CA SER A 239 -18.40 -2.90 -9.25
C SER A 239 -18.37 -4.35 -9.75
N HIS A 240 -19.31 -4.72 -10.62
CA HIS A 240 -19.40 -6.07 -11.18
C HIS A 240 -18.11 -6.51 -11.92
N PRO A 241 -17.47 -5.67 -12.77
CA PRO A 241 -16.18 -6.02 -13.35
C PRO A 241 -15.09 -6.29 -12.31
N ALA A 242 -15.05 -5.50 -11.22
CA ALA A 242 -14.10 -5.72 -10.13
C ALA A 242 -14.37 -7.04 -9.40
N GLN A 243 -15.65 -7.40 -9.16
CA GLN A 243 -16.03 -8.70 -8.58
C GLN A 243 -15.59 -9.85 -9.48
N TRP A 244 -15.85 -9.75 -10.79
CA TRP A 244 -15.49 -10.78 -11.76
C TRP A 244 -13.98 -11.02 -11.80
N VAL A 245 -13.17 -9.95 -11.94
CA VAL A 245 -11.70 -10.03 -11.95
C VAL A 245 -11.19 -10.60 -10.63
N THR A 246 -11.76 -10.17 -9.51
CA THR A 246 -11.35 -10.64 -8.18
C THR A 246 -11.57 -12.13 -8.01
N LYS A 247 -12.71 -12.66 -8.45
CA LYS A 247 -12.98 -14.12 -8.43
C LYS A 247 -11.90 -14.90 -9.18
N GLN A 248 -11.54 -14.43 -10.39
CA GLN A 248 -10.56 -15.13 -11.23
C GLN A 248 -9.15 -15.11 -10.61
N VAL A 249 -8.68 -13.95 -10.19
CA VAL A 249 -7.31 -13.81 -9.70
C VAL A 249 -7.07 -14.47 -8.34
N LEU A 250 -8.06 -14.47 -7.44
CA LEU A 250 -7.95 -15.16 -6.16
C LEU A 250 -8.01 -16.69 -6.31
N ALA A 251 -8.60 -17.20 -7.38
CA ALA A 251 -8.64 -18.63 -7.69
C ALA A 251 -7.35 -19.14 -8.36
N ASP A 252 -6.53 -18.29 -8.95
CA ASP A 252 -5.32 -18.67 -9.71
C ASP A 252 -4.13 -18.96 -8.79
N LYS A 253 -4.14 -20.16 -8.22
CA LYS A 253 -3.09 -20.63 -7.30
C LYS A 253 -1.73 -20.83 -7.98
N ASP A 254 -1.72 -21.14 -9.27
CA ASP A 254 -0.47 -21.39 -10.01
C ASP A 254 0.28 -20.07 -10.22
N TRP A 255 -0.42 -19.01 -10.62
CA TRP A 255 0.17 -17.67 -10.73
C TRP A 255 0.67 -17.18 -9.36
N GLN A 256 -0.13 -17.35 -8.30
CA GLN A 256 0.26 -16.97 -6.94
C GLN A 256 1.55 -17.70 -6.50
N ALA A 257 1.62 -19.02 -6.72
CA ALA A 257 2.81 -19.82 -6.39
C ALA A 257 4.06 -19.37 -7.17
N GLN A 258 3.89 -18.92 -8.41
CA GLN A 258 4.96 -18.33 -9.21
C GLN A 258 5.43 -17.00 -8.61
N MET A 259 4.52 -16.12 -8.22
CA MET A 259 4.84 -14.81 -7.64
C MET A 259 5.53 -14.95 -6.27
N TYR A 260 5.14 -15.91 -5.43
CA TYR A 260 5.83 -16.19 -4.17
C TYR A 260 7.31 -16.54 -4.34
N LYS A 261 7.68 -17.11 -5.50
CA LYS A 261 9.08 -17.40 -5.84
C LYS A 261 9.80 -16.21 -6.47
N GLN A 262 9.13 -15.47 -7.36
CA GLN A 262 9.76 -14.43 -8.16
C GLN A 262 9.96 -13.12 -7.39
N LEU A 263 8.97 -12.67 -6.61
CA LEU A 263 9.02 -11.38 -5.95
C LEU A 263 10.16 -11.26 -4.92
N PRO A 264 10.46 -12.26 -4.08
CA PRO A 264 11.63 -12.18 -3.20
C PRO A 264 12.96 -12.06 -3.96
N LEU A 265 13.09 -12.75 -5.09
CA LEU A 265 14.29 -12.66 -5.95
C LEU A 265 14.42 -11.27 -6.59
N ALA A 266 13.33 -10.73 -7.11
CA ALA A 266 13.31 -9.38 -7.67
C ALA A 266 13.61 -8.31 -6.59
N SER A 267 13.03 -8.44 -5.42
CA SER A 267 13.30 -7.54 -4.28
C SER A 267 14.77 -7.59 -3.86
N LYS A 268 15.36 -8.79 -3.80
CA LYS A 268 16.79 -8.96 -3.50
C LYS A 268 17.68 -8.35 -4.58
N ARG A 269 17.32 -8.53 -5.87
CA ARG A 269 18.03 -7.90 -6.99
C ARG A 269 18.01 -6.37 -6.84
N LEU A 270 16.87 -5.78 -6.56
CA LEU A 270 16.75 -4.34 -6.35
C LEU A 270 17.62 -3.87 -5.19
N SER A 271 17.57 -4.55 -4.05
CA SER A 271 18.42 -4.24 -2.89
C SER A 271 19.91 -4.29 -3.23
N ASN A 272 20.35 -5.29 -4.01
CA ASN A 272 21.76 -5.40 -4.44
C ASN A 272 22.17 -4.24 -5.37
N ILE A 273 21.31 -3.83 -6.30
CA ILE A 273 21.54 -2.70 -7.21
C ILE A 273 21.68 -1.39 -6.40
N LEU A 274 20.79 -1.17 -5.45
CA LEU A 274 20.83 0.01 -4.58
C LEU A 274 22.10 0.02 -3.70
N THR A 275 22.48 -1.11 -3.12
CA THR A 275 23.72 -1.26 -2.34
C THR A 275 24.96 -0.95 -3.20
N ALA A 276 25.00 -1.42 -4.45
CA ALA A 276 26.09 -1.11 -5.39
C ALA A 276 26.15 0.38 -5.76
N ALA A 277 25.06 1.12 -5.58
CA ALA A 277 25.00 2.58 -5.71
C ALA A 277 25.20 3.32 -4.37
N ASN A 278 25.70 2.66 -3.32
CA ASN A 278 25.88 3.17 -1.96
C ASN A 278 24.58 3.60 -1.26
N LEU A 279 23.43 3.03 -1.65
CA LEU A 279 22.13 3.25 -1.02
C LEU A 279 21.77 2.04 -0.16
N ASN A 280 21.86 2.20 1.16
CA ASN A 280 21.36 1.18 2.09
C ASN A 280 19.85 1.13 2.04
N SER A 281 19.27 -0.04 1.82
CA SER A 281 17.84 -0.19 1.65
C SER A 281 17.22 -1.19 2.61
N ALA A 282 15.97 -0.90 3.00
CA ALA A 282 15.03 -1.81 3.62
C ALA A 282 13.73 -1.81 2.81
N GLY A 283 12.86 -2.82 2.97
CA GLY A 283 11.63 -2.79 2.18
C GLY A 283 10.75 -4.02 2.34
N SER A 284 9.90 -4.20 1.35
CA SER A 284 9.02 -5.37 1.20
C SER A 284 9.38 -6.15 -0.06
N ALA A 285 8.62 -7.20 -0.36
CA ALA A 285 8.77 -7.94 -1.60
C ALA A 285 8.52 -7.10 -2.88
N LEU A 286 7.87 -5.93 -2.76
CA LEU A 286 7.43 -5.10 -3.89
C LEU A 286 8.15 -3.75 -4.01
N PHE A 287 8.97 -3.38 -3.05
CA PHE A 287 9.72 -2.12 -3.08
C PHE A 287 10.91 -2.15 -2.12
N GLN A 288 11.86 -1.27 -2.38
CA GLN A 288 12.95 -0.93 -1.48
C GLN A 288 12.89 0.55 -1.11
N TRP A 289 13.21 0.87 0.13
CA TRP A 289 13.23 2.22 0.70
C TRP A 289 14.64 2.56 1.20
N CYS A 290 15.10 3.75 0.87
CA CYS A 290 16.43 4.25 1.23
C CYS A 290 16.29 5.61 1.91
N GLU A 291 16.89 5.77 3.08
CA GLU A 291 16.98 7.02 3.81
C GLU A 291 18.26 7.75 3.41
N LEU A 292 18.16 9.01 2.98
CA LEU A 292 19.29 9.85 2.59
C LEU A 292 18.94 11.34 2.65
N ASP A 293 19.91 12.19 2.95
CA ASP A 293 19.69 13.64 3.08
C ASP A 293 19.37 14.30 1.74
N GLU A 294 20.00 13.85 0.66
CA GLU A 294 19.84 14.38 -0.70
C GLU A 294 18.75 13.63 -1.52
N ALA A 295 17.67 13.18 -0.87
CA ALA A 295 16.65 12.36 -1.54
C ALA A 295 15.97 13.09 -2.70
N VAL A 296 15.70 14.38 -2.56
CA VAL A 296 15.05 15.19 -3.58
C VAL A 296 15.98 15.37 -4.78
N GLU A 297 17.22 15.71 -4.53
CA GLU A 297 18.25 15.94 -5.54
C GLU A 297 18.56 14.66 -6.34
N LEU A 298 18.64 13.51 -5.65
CA LEU A 298 18.83 12.23 -6.32
C LEU A 298 17.61 11.86 -7.17
N ALA A 299 16.40 12.09 -6.66
CA ALA A 299 15.17 11.85 -7.42
C ALA A 299 15.08 12.72 -8.69
N GLU A 300 15.52 13.98 -8.62
CA GLU A 300 15.58 14.86 -9.79
C GLU A 300 16.60 14.38 -10.83
N ARG A 301 17.80 13.96 -10.40
CA ARG A 301 18.81 13.38 -11.29
C ARG A 301 18.30 12.09 -11.96
N LEU A 302 17.66 11.21 -11.18
CA LEU A 302 17.04 9.99 -11.72
C LEU A 302 15.94 10.31 -12.72
N LEU A 303 15.12 11.33 -12.46
CA LEU A 303 14.07 11.73 -13.40
C LEU A 303 14.64 12.30 -14.71
N GLN A 304 15.79 12.99 -14.70
CA GLN A 304 16.50 13.39 -15.91
C GLN A 304 16.99 12.18 -16.72
N GLU A 305 17.33 11.08 -16.04
CA GLU A 305 17.64 9.78 -16.65
C GLU A 305 16.38 8.93 -16.91
N ARG A 306 15.20 9.55 -16.91
CA ARG A 306 13.89 8.92 -17.15
C ARG A 306 13.50 7.82 -16.16
N VAL A 307 13.93 7.94 -14.90
CA VAL A 307 13.54 7.05 -13.81
C VAL A 307 12.76 7.83 -12.75
N LEU A 308 11.49 7.52 -12.59
CA LEU A 308 10.61 8.13 -11.60
C LEU A 308 10.57 7.29 -10.33
N VAL A 309 10.96 7.87 -9.20
CA VAL A 309 10.92 7.24 -7.88
C VAL A 309 10.00 8.01 -6.93
N ARG A 310 9.64 7.42 -5.80
CA ARG A 310 8.82 8.08 -4.78
C ARG A 310 9.69 8.75 -3.73
N VAL A 311 9.52 10.06 -3.55
CA VAL A 311 10.17 10.85 -2.50
C VAL A 311 9.27 10.95 -1.26
N PHE A 312 9.87 10.87 -0.10
CA PHE A 312 9.27 11.17 1.20
C PHE A 312 10.08 12.24 1.90
N ASN A 313 9.40 13.24 2.44
CA ASN A 313 10.03 14.31 3.21
C ASN A 313 10.50 13.78 4.56
N ALA A 314 11.48 14.47 5.13
CA ALA A 314 11.92 14.23 6.50
C ALA A 314 10.74 14.35 7.50
N THR A 315 10.81 13.55 8.54
CA THR A 315 9.93 13.60 9.72
C THR A 315 10.76 13.82 10.97
N ALA A 316 10.15 13.87 12.13
CA ALA A 316 10.89 13.96 13.40
C ALA A 316 11.84 12.76 13.64
N LYS A 317 11.50 11.59 13.08
CA LYS A 317 12.26 10.33 13.26
C LYS A 317 13.15 9.99 12.08
N TYR A 318 12.73 10.29 10.84
CA TYR A 318 13.38 9.86 9.60
C TYR A 318 13.89 11.05 8.81
N ARG A 319 15.06 10.91 8.19
CA ARG A 319 15.56 11.84 7.16
C ARG A 319 14.65 11.77 5.92
N SER A 320 14.90 12.61 4.93
CA SER A 320 14.31 12.46 3.59
C SER A 320 14.62 11.08 3.03
N SER A 321 13.77 10.55 2.17
CA SER A 321 13.95 9.18 1.70
C SER A 321 13.33 8.94 0.33
N LEU A 322 13.80 7.87 -0.33
CA LEU A 322 13.29 7.38 -1.60
C LEU A 322 12.72 5.98 -1.45
N ARG A 323 11.65 5.69 -2.18
CA ARG A 323 11.16 4.34 -2.38
C ARG A 323 11.19 3.98 -3.86
N PHE A 324 11.77 2.84 -4.16
CA PHE A 324 11.92 2.25 -5.49
C PHE A 324 10.99 1.04 -5.60
N GLY A 325 10.09 1.03 -6.58
CA GLY A 325 9.34 -0.16 -6.99
C GLY A 325 10.23 -1.10 -7.81
N LEU A 326 9.68 -2.25 -8.18
CA LEU A 326 10.39 -3.24 -8.99
C LEU A 326 10.30 -2.88 -10.48
N PRO A 327 11.40 -2.96 -11.27
CA PRO A 327 11.35 -3.03 -12.73
C PRO A 327 10.66 -4.30 -13.25
N ALA A 328 9.98 -4.22 -14.39
CA ALA A 328 9.25 -5.34 -14.99
C ALA A 328 10.13 -6.22 -15.89
N SER A 329 10.97 -5.61 -16.72
CA SER A 329 11.75 -6.28 -17.76
C SER A 329 13.25 -6.15 -17.53
N GLU A 330 14.04 -7.01 -18.16
CA GLU A 330 15.50 -6.92 -18.07
C GLU A 330 16.02 -5.57 -18.59
N SER A 331 15.42 -5.01 -19.64
CA SER A 331 15.77 -3.67 -20.12
C SER A 331 15.53 -2.58 -19.09
N GLU A 332 14.47 -2.66 -18.30
CA GLU A 332 14.19 -1.73 -17.21
C GLU A 332 15.16 -1.88 -16.04
N TRP A 333 15.57 -3.11 -15.71
CA TRP A 333 16.62 -3.38 -14.72
C TRP A 333 17.94 -2.74 -15.12
N LEU A 334 18.37 -2.93 -16.37
CA LEU A 334 19.61 -2.33 -16.92
C LEU A 334 19.50 -0.80 -16.98
N HIS A 335 18.34 -0.26 -17.31
CA HIS A 335 18.09 1.17 -17.30
C HIS A 335 18.27 1.76 -15.89
N LEU A 336 17.66 1.15 -14.86
CA LEU A 336 17.82 1.58 -13.47
C LEU A 336 19.29 1.53 -13.03
N GLU A 337 20.01 0.44 -13.32
CA GLU A 337 21.45 0.33 -13.01
C GLU A 337 22.28 1.42 -13.68
N SER A 338 22.02 1.69 -14.95
CA SER A 338 22.70 2.76 -15.71
C SER A 338 22.40 4.14 -15.14
N ALA A 339 21.13 4.43 -14.83
CA ALA A 339 20.73 5.70 -14.25
C ALA A 339 21.38 5.94 -12.88
N LEU A 340 21.39 4.95 -12.00
CA LEU A 340 22.05 5.04 -10.69
C LEU A 340 23.57 5.26 -10.81
N LYS A 341 24.24 4.60 -11.78
CA LYS A 341 25.68 4.83 -12.02
C LYS A 341 25.97 6.27 -12.45
N LYS A 342 25.13 6.86 -13.30
CA LYS A 342 25.28 8.26 -13.74
C LYS A 342 24.95 9.28 -12.66
N CYS A 343 23.99 8.93 -11.78
CA CYS A 343 23.53 9.80 -10.70
C CYS A 343 24.36 9.67 -9.40
N ARG A 344 25.52 8.98 -9.43
CA ARG A 344 26.37 8.81 -8.24
C ARG A 344 26.63 10.16 -7.55
N VAL A 345 26.43 10.16 -6.26
CA VAL A 345 26.77 11.26 -5.33
C VAL A 345 28.22 11.15 -4.92
#